data_860490af44bb1d8ecf59245ec50b7afc
#
_entry.id   860490af44bb1d8ecf59245ec50b7afc
#
_cell.length_a   1.000
_cell.length_b   1.000
_cell.length_c   1.000
_cell.angle_alpha   90.00
_cell.angle_beta   90.00
_cell.angle_gamma   90.00
#
_symmetry.space_group_name_H-M   'P 1'
#
loop_
_entity.id
_entity.type
_entity.pdbx_description
1 polymer ?
#
loop_
_entity_poly.entity_id
_entity_poly.type
_entity_poly.pdbx_seq_one_letter_code
_entity_poly.pdbx_strand_id
1 'polypeptide(L)'
;MHIRINLFMSKFFHAILAVVVLFTTSCMNEYNSSYVTLTADLGGIESRAIADGTTVNQIAWAVYASGSDTPLNNLWGTMPLSNRQATLDLRLANGKSYDVVFFAYYTENPSQTVEIHGEINPLYYDLSFADKSITVKYDNATANNEKRDCFWHAVRGMKVEGAANRTFKLTRPLAQLNLGVTETDYNIALNSEFRIANTEISVDSYTKFNIFDGTLSELKPTTITFAGAQTPLYSDEYLVIDGQSERYKYLATTYLLVDQKCTSNVSVKIWDNSGFELHTLNYSFVPFQRNYRTNIIGHLLTNPNLFTIVIEKKFDGDSE
;
A
#
# COMPACT_ATOMS: atom_id res chain seq x y z
N MET A 1 -75.60 19.02 36.83
CA MET A 1 -74.94 18.19 35.80
C MET A 1 -73.78 18.89 35.12
N HIS A 2 -73.27 19.99 35.67
CA HIS A 2 -72.15 20.79 35.06
C HIS A 2 -70.79 20.63 35.74
N ILE A 3 -70.67 20.01 36.88
CA ILE A 3 -69.40 19.91 37.62
C ILE A 3 -68.49 18.69 37.18
N ARG A 4 -69.07 17.64 36.60
CA ARG A 4 -68.30 16.45 36.21
C ARG A 4 -67.52 16.59 34.86
N ILE A 5 -67.92 17.52 33.99
CA ILE A 5 -67.28 17.70 32.67
C ILE A 5 -65.94 18.45 32.79
N ASN A 6 -65.85 19.42 33.71
CA ASN A 6 -64.64 20.21 33.91
C ASN A 6 -63.50 19.43 34.55
N LEU A 7 -63.78 18.38 35.34
CA LEU A 7 -62.75 17.60 35.97
C LEU A 7 -62.13 16.58 34.97
N PHE A 8 -62.93 16.12 33.99
CA PHE A 8 -62.46 15.19 32.95
C PHE A 8 -61.59 15.92 31.90
N MET A 9 -61.97 17.15 31.53
CA MET A 9 -61.19 17.97 30.61
C MET A 9 -59.84 18.41 31.22
N SER A 10 -59.82 18.74 32.51
CA SER A 10 -58.57 19.10 33.21
C SER A 10 -57.58 17.95 33.27
N LYS A 11 -58.01 16.70 33.51
CA LYS A 11 -57.13 15.53 33.52
C LYS A 11 -56.66 15.16 32.13
N PHE A 12 -57.49 15.39 31.11
CA PHE A 12 -57.07 15.13 29.70
C PHE A 12 -56.05 16.17 29.23
N PHE A 13 -56.19 17.43 29.64
CA PHE A 13 -55.21 18.47 29.28
C PHE A 13 -53.85 18.27 29.96
N HIS A 14 -53.82 17.80 31.21
CA HIS A 14 -52.56 17.47 31.89
C HIS A 14 -51.90 16.21 31.32
N ALA A 15 -52.69 15.22 30.86
CA ALA A 15 -52.14 14.03 30.19
C ALA A 15 -51.57 14.36 28.82
N ILE A 16 -52.18 15.24 28.04
CA ILE A 16 -51.66 15.70 26.74
C ILE A 16 -50.42 16.56 26.94
N LEU A 17 -50.39 17.43 27.95
CA LEU A 17 -49.21 18.26 28.25
C LEU A 17 -48.02 17.41 28.71
N ALA A 18 -48.24 16.35 29.50
CA ALA A 18 -47.21 15.42 29.93
C ALA A 18 -46.66 14.60 28.76
N VAL A 19 -47.51 14.19 27.81
CA VAL A 19 -47.08 13.48 26.58
C VAL A 19 -46.31 14.40 25.65
N VAL A 20 -46.71 15.66 25.47
CA VAL A 20 -45.99 16.64 24.66
C VAL A 20 -44.61 16.96 25.25
N VAL A 21 -44.50 17.07 26.59
CA VAL A 21 -43.21 17.29 27.26
C VAL A 21 -42.29 16.06 27.12
N LEU A 22 -42.83 14.84 27.13
CA LEU A 22 -42.06 13.60 26.90
C LEU A 22 -41.56 13.49 25.44
N PHE A 23 -42.33 14.01 24.47
CA PHE A 23 -41.87 14.01 23.06
C PHE A 23 -40.86 15.14 22.76
N THR A 24 -40.88 16.24 23.50
CA THR A 24 -39.92 17.34 23.28
C THR A 24 -38.55 17.08 23.92
N THR A 25 -38.46 16.19 24.91
CA THR A 25 -37.18 15.81 25.52
C THR A 25 -36.47 14.67 24.76
N SER A 26 -37.14 13.99 23.84
CA SER A 26 -36.51 12.92 23.04
C SER A 26 -35.84 13.40 21.72
N CYS A 27 -35.98 14.70 21.38
CA CYS A 27 -35.47 15.27 20.14
C CYS A 27 -34.27 16.23 20.30
N MET A 28 -33.65 16.31 21.46
CA MET A 28 -32.43 17.10 21.64
C MET A 28 -31.22 16.25 22.03
N ASN A 29 -31.02 15.12 21.37
CA ASN A 29 -29.66 14.69 21.12
C ASN A 29 -29.22 15.40 19.81
N GLU A 30 -28.91 16.69 19.89
CA GLU A 30 -27.96 17.26 18.97
C GLU A 30 -26.76 16.36 19.06
N TYR A 31 -26.55 15.55 18.01
CA TYR A 31 -25.33 14.76 17.87
C TYR A 31 -24.21 15.78 17.95
N ASN A 32 -23.54 15.82 19.10
CA ASN A 32 -22.38 16.65 19.33
C ASN A 32 -21.27 16.07 18.42
N SER A 33 -21.26 16.49 17.17
CA SER A 33 -20.36 16.03 16.14
C SER A 33 -19.54 17.19 15.59
N SER A 34 -18.31 16.91 15.23
CA SER A 34 -17.39 17.90 14.68
C SER A 34 -16.91 17.50 13.29
N TYR A 35 -16.53 18.49 12.51
CA TYR A 35 -15.80 18.27 11.29
C TYR A 35 -14.34 17.94 11.62
N VAL A 36 -13.86 16.82 11.09
CA VAL A 36 -12.48 16.37 11.21
C VAL A 36 -11.93 16.19 9.81
N THR A 37 -10.91 16.98 9.49
CA THR A 37 -10.19 16.86 8.23
C THR A 37 -8.99 15.94 8.44
N LEU A 38 -8.94 14.84 7.68
CA LEU A 38 -7.84 13.88 7.70
C LEU A 38 -7.11 13.94 6.37
N THR A 39 -5.82 14.23 6.40
CA THR A 39 -4.97 14.23 5.21
C THR A 39 -4.04 13.02 5.27
N ALA A 40 -4.14 12.15 4.27
CA ALA A 40 -3.19 11.09 3.99
C ALA A 40 -2.10 11.64 3.07
N ASP A 41 -0.84 11.53 3.47
CA ASP A 41 0.31 12.11 2.76
C ASP A 41 1.35 11.02 2.47
N LEU A 42 1.70 10.84 1.20
CA LEU A 42 2.73 9.90 0.76
C LEU A 42 4.16 10.48 0.88
N GLY A 43 4.29 11.73 1.31
CA GLY A 43 5.58 12.42 1.41
C GLY A 43 6.09 12.95 0.06
N GLY A 44 7.30 13.49 0.07
CA GLY A 44 7.95 14.04 -1.11
C GLY A 44 8.32 12.98 -2.16
N ILE A 45 8.55 13.42 -3.40
CA ILE A 45 9.12 12.58 -4.45
C ILE A 45 10.61 12.47 -4.16
N GLU A 46 11.12 11.24 -4.05
CA GLU A 46 12.57 11.04 -4.13
C GLU A 46 12.99 11.10 -5.61
N SER A 47 14.10 11.77 -5.90
CA SER A 47 14.64 11.92 -7.26
C SER A 47 15.35 10.66 -7.72
N ARG A 48 14.63 9.54 -7.83
CA ARG A 48 15.17 8.24 -8.25
C ARG A 48 14.38 7.71 -9.46
N ALA A 49 15.06 7.07 -10.38
CA ALA A 49 14.45 6.54 -11.61
C ALA A 49 13.41 5.45 -11.36
N ILE A 50 13.50 4.74 -10.22
CA ILE A 50 12.61 3.66 -9.82
C ILE A 50 12.29 3.78 -8.33
N ALA A 51 11.04 3.49 -7.96
CA ALA A 51 10.51 3.55 -6.58
C ALA A 51 10.36 4.97 -6.01
N ASP A 52 10.07 5.91 -6.87
CA ASP A 52 9.73 7.28 -6.48
C ASP A 52 8.27 7.42 -5.98
N GLY A 53 7.46 6.35 -6.11
CA GLY A 53 6.04 6.33 -5.71
C GLY A 53 5.14 7.20 -6.57
N THR A 54 5.60 7.69 -7.73
CA THR A 54 4.80 8.56 -8.61
C THR A 54 3.70 7.80 -9.34
N THR A 55 3.80 6.48 -9.46
CA THR A 55 2.76 5.65 -10.06
C THR A 55 1.50 5.55 -9.20
N VAL A 56 1.62 5.72 -7.88
CA VAL A 56 0.49 5.61 -6.94
C VAL A 56 -0.43 6.82 -7.09
N ASN A 57 -1.69 6.57 -7.45
CA ASN A 57 -2.63 7.61 -7.88
C ASN A 57 -4.01 7.56 -7.21
N GLN A 58 -4.26 6.55 -6.38
CA GLN A 58 -5.54 6.33 -5.72
C GLN A 58 -5.33 5.96 -4.25
N ILE A 59 -6.28 6.34 -3.39
CA ILE A 59 -6.32 5.89 -2.01
C ILE A 59 -7.67 5.24 -1.70
N ALA A 60 -7.63 4.10 -1.00
CA ALA A 60 -8.77 3.51 -0.31
C ALA A 60 -8.69 3.86 1.17
N TRP A 61 -9.81 4.12 1.78
CA TRP A 61 -9.90 4.52 3.20
C TRP A 61 -11.15 3.98 3.87
N ALA A 62 -11.07 3.74 5.17
CA ALA A 62 -12.23 3.37 5.98
C ALA A 62 -12.08 3.87 7.42
N VAL A 63 -13.21 4.20 8.03
CA VAL A 63 -13.33 4.62 9.43
C VAL A 63 -14.16 3.59 10.19
N TYR A 64 -13.66 3.19 11.34
CA TYR A 64 -14.33 2.25 12.26
C TYR A 64 -14.57 2.93 13.60
N ALA A 65 -15.63 2.56 14.31
CA ALA A 65 -15.67 2.83 15.74
C ALA A 65 -14.53 2.05 16.40
N SER A 66 -13.80 2.67 17.33
CA SER A 66 -12.65 2.00 17.94
C SER A 66 -13.03 0.67 18.58
N GLY A 67 -12.34 -0.39 18.20
CA GLY A 67 -12.65 -1.76 18.62
C GLY A 67 -13.75 -2.47 17.80
N SER A 68 -14.33 -1.82 16.79
CA SER A 68 -15.27 -2.46 15.86
C SER A 68 -14.55 -3.31 14.80
N ASP A 69 -15.24 -4.36 14.36
CA ASP A 69 -14.77 -5.22 13.30
C ASP A 69 -15.29 -4.81 11.91
N THR A 70 -16.24 -3.90 11.85
CA THR A 70 -16.83 -3.44 10.60
C THR A 70 -16.67 -1.93 10.45
N PRO A 71 -16.42 -1.42 9.24
CA PRO A 71 -16.37 0.00 8.99
C PRO A 71 -17.73 0.65 9.23
N LEU A 72 -17.73 1.92 9.61
CA LEU A 72 -18.95 2.69 9.77
C LEU A 72 -19.62 2.90 8.41
N ASN A 73 -20.94 2.79 8.37
CA ASN A 73 -21.72 3.00 7.15
C ASN A 73 -21.42 4.37 6.53
N ASN A 74 -21.16 4.40 5.24
CA ASN A 74 -20.83 5.58 4.45
C ASN A 74 -19.53 6.31 4.88
N LEU A 75 -18.69 5.71 5.72
CA LEU A 75 -17.38 6.22 6.10
C LEU A 75 -16.25 5.33 5.60
N TRP A 76 -16.30 4.96 4.35
CA TRP A 76 -15.29 4.22 3.61
C TRP A 76 -15.46 4.46 2.11
N GLY A 77 -14.39 4.29 1.35
CA GLY A 77 -14.43 4.51 -0.09
C GLY A 77 -13.05 4.63 -0.72
N THR A 78 -13.02 5.14 -1.93
CA THR A 78 -11.80 5.50 -2.65
C THR A 78 -11.86 6.94 -3.13
N MET A 79 -10.69 7.54 -3.35
CA MET A 79 -10.55 8.83 -4.00
C MET A 79 -9.19 8.96 -4.69
N PRO A 80 -9.08 9.77 -5.77
CA PRO A 80 -7.80 10.06 -6.40
C PRO A 80 -6.86 10.80 -5.46
N LEU A 81 -5.56 10.55 -5.62
CA LEU A 81 -4.53 11.38 -5.01
C LEU A 81 -4.32 12.66 -5.82
N SER A 82 -4.15 13.78 -5.14
CA SER A 82 -3.72 15.04 -5.71
C SER A 82 -2.43 15.48 -5.04
N ASN A 83 -1.38 15.72 -5.82
CA ASN A 83 -0.06 16.05 -5.28
C ASN A 83 0.43 15.07 -4.20
N ARG A 84 0.20 13.77 -4.40
CA ARG A 84 0.52 12.68 -3.47
C ARG A 84 -0.22 12.74 -2.13
N GLN A 85 -1.32 13.46 -2.06
CA GLN A 85 -2.16 13.59 -0.88
C GLN A 85 -3.62 13.30 -1.18
N ALA A 86 -4.35 12.88 -0.16
CA ALA A 86 -5.80 12.80 -0.17
C ALA A 86 -6.35 13.39 1.12
N THR A 87 -7.37 14.24 1.01
CA THR A 87 -8.00 14.91 2.14
C THR A 87 -9.45 14.49 2.26
N LEU A 88 -9.82 14.03 3.45
CA LEU A 88 -11.17 13.59 3.82
C LEU A 88 -11.76 14.55 4.83
N ASP A 89 -12.92 15.13 4.52
CA ASP A 89 -13.70 15.91 5.46
C ASP A 89 -14.82 15.03 6.03
N LEU A 90 -14.67 14.66 7.30
CA LEU A 90 -15.55 13.72 7.98
C LEU A 90 -16.35 14.42 9.07
N ARG A 91 -17.60 14.02 9.26
CA ARG A 91 -18.41 14.43 10.39
C ARG A 91 -18.47 13.29 11.41
N LEU A 92 -17.76 13.46 12.54
CA LEU A 92 -17.58 12.43 13.56
C LEU A 92 -18.16 12.88 14.91
N ALA A 93 -18.71 11.95 15.70
CA ALA A 93 -19.27 12.24 17.01
C ALA A 93 -18.18 12.60 18.02
N ASN A 94 -18.37 13.68 18.77
CA ASN A 94 -17.47 14.09 19.84
C ASN A 94 -17.49 13.09 21.01
N GLY A 95 -16.35 12.99 21.70
CA GLY A 95 -16.17 12.07 22.82
C GLY A 95 -16.04 10.60 22.42
N LYS A 96 -16.07 10.29 21.13
CA LYS A 96 -15.87 8.93 20.60
C LYS A 96 -14.46 8.76 20.06
N SER A 97 -14.00 7.50 20.03
CA SER A 97 -12.73 7.11 19.43
C SER A 97 -12.97 6.31 18.16
N TYR A 98 -12.12 6.53 17.18
CA TYR A 98 -12.20 5.93 15.86
C TYR A 98 -10.86 5.30 15.45
N ASP A 99 -10.96 4.23 14.68
CA ASP A 99 -9.82 3.68 13.98
C ASP A 99 -9.96 4.03 12.50
N VAL A 100 -8.89 4.52 11.89
CA VAL A 100 -8.89 4.94 10.47
C VAL A 100 -7.77 4.23 9.74
N VAL A 101 -8.06 3.71 8.57
CA VAL A 101 -7.07 3.06 7.71
C VAL A 101 -7.00 3.74 6.35
N PHE A 102 -5.79 3.80 5.82
CA PHE A 102 -5.47 4.33 4.51
C PHE A 102 -4.62 3.32 3.75
N PHE A 103 -4.95 3.09 2.49
CA PHE A 103 -4.16 2.28 1.57
C PHE A 103 -4.10 2.95 0.21
N ALA A 104 -2.92 3.45 -0.16
CA ALA A 104 -2.68 4.10 -1.44
C ALA A 104 -2.02 3.14 -2.42
N TYR A 105 -2.51 3.11 -3.67
CA TYR A 105 -2.15 2.14 -4.68
C TYR A 105 -2.30 2.72 -6.08
N TYR A 106 -1.83 1.99 -7.09
CA TYR A 106 -2.05 2.32 -8.50
C TYR A 106 -3.38 1.74 -9.01
N THR A 107 -4.09 2.51 -9.81
CA THR A 107 -5.20 2.04 -10.65
C THR A 107 -5.18 2.73 -12.01
N GLU A 108 -5.68 2.07 -13.05
CA GLU A 108 -5.78 2.67 -14.39
C GLU A 108 -6.84 3.75 -14.47
N ASN A 109 -7.88 3.65 -13.62
CA ASN A 109 -9.01 4.57 -13.62
C ASN A 109 -9.25 5.13 -12.21
N PRO A 110 -8.44 6.12 -11.76
CA PRO A 110 -8.67 6.77 -10.48
C PRO A 110 -10.04 7.43 -10.43
N SER A 111 -10.84 7.11 -9.43
CA SER A 111 -12.17 7.65 -9.27
C SER A 111 -12.60 7.70 -7.82
N GLN A 112 -13.56 8.55 -7.52
CA GLN A 112 -14.29 8.47 -6.26
C GLN A 112 -15.31 7.36 -6.34
N THR A 113 -15.30 6.44 -5.40
CA THR A 113 -16.31 5.41 -5.24
C THR A 113 -16.68 5.27 -3.77
N VAL A 114 -17.92 4.89 -3.54
CA VAL A 114 -18.46 4.66 -2.19
C VAL A 114 -18.51 3.19 -1.85
N GLU A 115 -18.34 2.30 -2.84
CA GLU A 115 -18.43 0.85 -2.62
C GLU A 115 -17.12 0.17 -2.95
N ILE A 116 -16.57 -0.51 -1.96
CA ILE A 116 -15.41 -1.39 -2.13
C ILE A 116 -15.80 -2.75 -1.59
N HIS A 117 -16.17 -3.64 -2.51
CA HIS A 117 -16.39 -5.05 -2.25
C HIS A 117 -15.44 -5.83 -3.16
N GLY A 118 -14.46 -6.54 -2.58
CA GLY A 118 -13.53 -7.34 -3.33
C GLY A 118 -12.31 -6.56 -3.83
N GLU A 119 -11.98 -6.72 -5.10
CA GLU A 119 -10.73 -6.22 -5.68
C GLU A 119 -10.76 -4.72 -5.95
N ILE A 120 -9.76 -4.00 -5.40
CA ILE A 120 -9.54 -2.59 -5.70
C ILE A 120 -8.59 -2.39 -6.89
N ASN A 121 -7.66 -3.33 -7.07
CA ASN A 121 -6.79 -3.42 -8.23
C ASN A 121 -6.66 -4.91 -8.58
N PRO A 122 -7.42 -5.40 -9.56
CA PRO A 122 -7.49 -6.82 -9.88
C PRO A 122 -6.15 -7.41 -10.33
N LEU A 123 -5.19 -6.58 -10.72
CA LEU A 123 -3.86 -7.05 -11.12
C LEU A 123 -2.91 -7.28 -9.94
N TYR A 124 -3.03 -6.46 -8.86
CA TYR A 124 -2.00 -6.44 -7.82
C TYR A 124 -2.52 -6.64 -6.40
N TYR A 125 -3.76 -6.22 -6.11
CA TYR A 125 -4.30 -6.23 -4.75
C TYR A 125 -5.75 -6.64 -4.68
N ASP A 126 -6.10 -7.42 -3.63
CA ASP A 126 -7.45 -7.49 -3.10
C ASP A 126 -7.49 -6.80 -1.75
N LEU A 127 -8.43 -5.88 -1.56
CA LEU A 127 -8.68 -5.22 -0.28
C LEU A 127 -10.05 -5.60 0.25
N SER A 128 -10.09 -6.08 1.48
CA SER A 128 -11.32 -6.30 2.23
C SER A 128 -11.28 -5.50 3.53
N PHE A 129 -12.13 -4.48 3.63
CA PHE A 129 -12.30 -3.75 4.88
C PHE A 129 -13.01 -4.58 5.95
N ALA A 130 -13.90 -5.49 5.54
CA ALA A 130 -14.57 -6.39 6.46
C ALA A 130 -13.60 -7.41 7.08
N ASP A 131 -12.70 -7.98 6.27
CA ASP A 131 -11.68 -8.93 6.75
C ASP A 131 -10.42 -8.23 7.27
N LYS A 132 -10.37 -6.90 7.18
CA LYS A 132 -9.23 -6.06 7.60
C LYS A 132 -7.92 -6.48 6.94
N SER A 133 -7.96 -6.89 5.67
CA SER A 133 -6.81 -7.46 5.00
C SER A 133 -6.61 -6.95 3.59
N ILE A 134 -5.36 -6.94 3.18
CA ILE A 134 -4.92 -6.79 1.80
C ILE A 134 -4.22 -8.08 1.40
N THR A 135 -4.61 -8.63 0.25
CA THR A 135 -3.92 -9.75 -0.39
C THR A 135 -3.11 -9.22 -1.57
N VAL A 136 -1.82 -9.53 -1.60
CA VAL A 136 -0.91 -9.16 -2.69
C VAL A 136 -0.93 -10.26 -3.75
N LYS A 137 -1.17 -9.87 -5.00
CA LYS A 137 -1.10 -10.75 -6.17
C LYS A 137 0.24 -10.53 -6.88
N TYR A 138 1.00 -11.60 -7.04
CA TYR A 138 2.33 -11.53 -7.66
C TYR A 138 2.32 -11.81 -9.18
N ASP A 139 1.15 -11.98 -9.76
CA ASP A 139 0.96 -12.18 -11.19
C ASP A 139 1.17 -10.90 -12.00
N ASN A 140 1.21 -11.04 -13.32
CA ASN A 140 1.23 -9.93 -14.28
C ASN A 140 2.40 -8.96 -14.11
N ALA A 141 3.57 -9.46 -13.73
CA ALA A 141 4.76 -8.65 -13.64
C ALA A 141 5.35 -8.35 -15.04
N THR A 142 5.83 -7.13 -15.21
CA THR A 142 6.67 -6.73 -16.35
C THR A 142 7.93 -6.08 -15.83
N ALA A 143 9.02 -6.13 -16.60
CA ALA A 143 10.26 -5.45 -16.21
C ALA A 143 10.00 -3.95 -16.03
N ASN A 144 10.64 -3.36 -15.03
CA ASN A 144 10.56 -1.93 -14.72
C ASN A 144 9.14 -1.42 -14.38
N ASN A 145 8.27 -2.30 -13.89
CA ASN A 145 6.89 -1.94 -13.55
C ASN A 145 6.75 -1.60 -12.06
N GLU A 146 6.44 -0.35 -11.77
CA GLU A 146 6.21 0.15 -10.42
C GLU A 146 4.75 0.17 -9.98
N LYS A 147 3.84 -0.33 -10.80
CA LYS A 147 2.39 -0.33 -10.50
C LYS A 147 2.00 -1.18 -9.28
N ARG A 148 2.94 -1.97 -8.73
CA ARG A 148 2.75 -2.69 -7.45
C ARG A 148 3.21 -1.86 -6.24
N ASP A 149 3.76 -0.67 -6.43
CA ASP A 149 4.07 0.21 -5.29
C ASP A 149 2.79 0.61 -4.55
N CYS A 150 2.87 0.66 -3.24
CA CYS A 150 1.74 1.04 -2.40
C CYS A 150 2.20 1.63 -1.07
N PHE A 151 1.29 2.37 -0.43
CA PHE A 151 1.53 2.99 0.87
C PHE A 151 0.37 2.70 1.80
N TRP A 152 0.65 2.64 3.08
CA TRP A 152 -0.32 2.30 4.09
C TRP A 152 -0.09 3.08 5.38
N HIS A 153 -1.18 3.35 6.09
CA HIS A 153 -1.17 3.83 7.45
C HIS A 153 -2.45 3.45 8.17
N ALA A 154 -2.35 3.09 9.46
CA ALA A 154 -3.49 2.86 10.33
C ALA A 154 -3.39 3.72 11.59
N VAL A 155 -4.45 4.43 11.88
CA VAL A 155 -4.60 5.22 13.10
C VAL A 155 -5.54 4.46 14.03
N ARG A 156 -5.10 4.19 15.25
CA ARG A 156 -5.90 3.48 16.23
C ARG A 156 -6.32 4.40 17.38
N GLY A 157 -7.58 4.32 17.79
CA GLY A 157 -8.09 5.04 18.95
C GLY A 157 -8.06 6.56 18.81
N MET A 158 -8.21 7.09 17.60
CA MET A 158 -8.27 8.54 17.37
C MET A 158 -9.48 9.15 18.07
N LYS A 159 -9.26 9.88 19.17
CA LYS A 159 -10.32 10.55 19.91
C LYS A 159 -10.74 11.85 19.23
N VAL A 160 -12.04 12.08 19.12
CA VAL A 160 -12.64 13.30 18.57
C VAL A 160 -13.21 14.13 19.73
N GLU A 161 -12.62 15.30 19.97
CA GLU A 161 -13.04 16.22 21.06
C GLU A 161 -13.58 17.53 20.50
N GLY A 162 -13.49 17.74 19.19
CA GLY A 162 -13.91 18.95 18.47
C GLY A 162 -13.41 18.91 17.03
N ALA A 163 -13.58 20.01 16.33
CA ALA A 163 -13.05 20.17 14.99
C ALA A 163 -11.51 20.07 15.00
N ALA A 164 -10.95 19.32 14.08
CA ALA A 164 -9.51 19.08 14.02
C ALA A 164 -9.03 18.79 12.60
N ASN A 165 -7.80 19.20 12.28
CA ASN A 165 -7.08 18.82 11.08
C ASN A 165 -5.92 17.93 11.49
N ARG A 166 -5.78 16.77 10.84
CA ARG A 166 -4.72 15.80 11.12
C ARG A 166 -4.12 15.29 9.83
N THR A 167 -2.80 15.27 9.76
CA THR A 167 -2.04 14.72 8.63
C THR A 167 -1.32 13.45 9.08
N PHE A 168 -1.43 12.40 8.26
CA PHE A 168 -0.82 11.11 8.49
C PHE A 168 0.11 10.77 7.34
N LYS A 169 1.38 10.54 7.66
CA LYS A 169 2.37 10.08 6.68
C LYS A 169 2.18 8.59 6.45
N LEU A 170 1.96 8.20 5.18
CA LEU A 170 1.88 6.81 4.78
C LEU A 170 3.28 6.26 4.49
N THR A 171 3.48 4.99 4.78
CA THR A 171 4.75 4.28 4.53
C THR A 171 4.51 3.04 3.68
N ARG A 172 5.54 2.57 2.98
CA ARG A 172 5.46 1.33 2.20
C ARG A 172 5.43 0.11 3.13
N PRO A 173 4.41 -0.76 3.03
CA PRO A 173 4.39 -2.04 3.75
C PRO A 173 5.27 -3.11 3.10
N LEU A 174 5.77 -2.85 1.90
CA LEU A 174 6.55 -3.77 1.07
C LEU A 174 8.05 -3.42 1.11
N ALA A 175 8.90 -4.42 0.84
CA ALA A 175 10.27 -4.23 0.41
C ALA A 175 10.33 -4.24 -1.12
N GLN A 176 11.26 -3.52 -1.72
CA GLN A 176 11.54 -3.62 -3.15
C GLN A 176 12.74 -4.53 -3.38
N LEU A 177 12.64 -5.42 -4.39
CA LEU A 177 13.74 -6.21 -4.90
C LEU A 177 14.03 -5.81 -6.34
N ASN A 178 15.26 -5.42 -6.60
CA ASN A 178 15.79 -5.14 -7.93
C ASN A 178 16.84 -6.18 -8.32
N LEU A 179 16.72 -6.67 -9.52
CA LEU A 179 17.75 -7.44 -10.20
C LEU A 179 18.33 -6.57 -11.31
N GLY A 180 19.64 -6.38 -11.32
CA GLY A 180 20.30 -5.54 -12.31
C GLY A 180 21.60 -6.11 -12.82
N VAL A 181 21.96 -5.74 -14.04
CA VAL A 181 23.26 -6.04 -14.65
C VAL A 181 24.03 -4.77 -14.88
N THR A 182 25.35 -4.80 -14.73
CA THR A 182 26.17 -3.64 -15.06
C THR A 182 26.02 -3.28 -16.54
N GLU A 183 26.24 -2.02 -16.87
CA GLU A 183 26.19 -1.58 -18.27
C GLU A 183 27.22 -2.31 -19.12
N THR A 184 28.41 -2.54 -18.58
CA THR A 184 29.49 -3.27 -19.22
C THR A 184 29.07 -4.71 -19.52
N ASP A 185 28.52 -5.44 -18.53
CA ASP A 185 28.05 -6.81 -18.69
C ASP A 185 26.93 -6.93 -19.74
N TYR A 186 25.97 -6.01 -19.70
CA TYR A 186 24.88 -5.96 -20.65
C TYR A 186 25.38 -5.78 -22.09
N ASN A 187 26.33 -4.88 -22.30
CA ASN A 187 26.90 -4.62 -23.62
C ASN A 187 27.74 -5.80 -24.14
N ILE A 188 28.49 -6.46 -23.27
CA ILE A 188 29.22 -7.68 -23.63
C ILE A 188 28.25 -8.80 -24.06
N ALA A 189 27.19 -8.99 -23.27
CA ALA A 189 26.16 -9.97 -23.57
C ALA A 189 25.51 -9.73 -24.94
N LEU A 190 25.12 -8.45 -25.22
CA LEU A 190 24.55 -8.08 -26.51
C LEU A 190 25.51 -8.39 -27.71
N ASN A 191 26.80 -8.10 -27.53
CA ASN A 191 27.82 -8.38 -28.56
C ASN A 191 28.04 -9.89 -28.78
N SER A 192 27.72 -10.70 -27.77
CA SER A 192 27.76 -12.16 -27.82
C SER A 192 26.43 -12.79 -28.26
N GLU A 193 25.52 -11.98 -28.83
CA GLU A 193 24.20 -12.40 -29.31
C GLU A 193 23.20 -12.84 -28.23
N PHE A 194 23.50 -12.64 -26.95
CA PHE A 194 22.52 -12.84 -25.88
C PHE A 194 21.37 -11.86 -26.04
N ARG A 195 20.15 -12.39 -26.10
CA ARG A 195 18.91 -11.59 -26.21
C ARG A 195 17.98 -11.96 -25.06
N ILE A 196 18.05 -11.21 -23.98
CA ILE A 196 17.21 -11.41 -22.81
C ILE A 196 15.76 -11.14 -23.20
N ALA A 197 14.87 -12.10 -22.95
CA ALA A 197 13.44 -11.94 -23.15
C ALA A 197 12.68 -11.85 -21.82
N ASN A 198 12.95 -12.79 -20.93
CA ASN A 198 12.26 -12.91 -19.66
C ASN A 198 13.24 -13.09 -18.51
N THR A 199 12.84 -12.62 -17.34
CA THR A 199 13.51 -12.90 -16.07
C THR A 199 12.47 -13.47 -15.11
N GLU A 200 12.82 -14.54 -14.41
CA GLU A 200 11.99 -15.15 -13.38
C GLU A 200 12.69 -15.03 -12.03
N ILE A 201 11.98 -14.60 -11.02
CA ILE A 201 12.46 -14.53 -9.63
C ILE A 201 11.59 -15.45 -8.78
N SER A 202 12.20 -16.37 -8.03
CA SER A 202 11.54 -17.18 -7.03
C SER A 202 12.07 -16.82 -5.64
N VAL A 203 11.16 -16.51 -4.72
CA VAL A 203 11.47 -16.08 -3.35
C VAL A 203 10.29 -16.38 -2.43
N ASP A 204 10.55 -16.69 -1.17
CA ASP A 204 9.48 -16.78 -0.17
C ASP A 204 8.96 -15.39 0.20
N SER A 205 7.67 -15.18 0.05
CA SER A 205 7.01 -13.92 0.36
C SER A 205 5.65 -14.15 1.01
N TYR A 206 5.26 -13.24 1.90
CA TYR A 206 3.89 -13.24 2.41
C TYR A 206 2.94 -12.74 1.33
N THR A 207 1.70 -13.20 1.40
CA THR A 207 0.66 -12.74 0.47
C THR A 207 -0.44 -11.95 1.15
N LYS A 208 -0.53 -11.99 2.48
CA LYS A 208 -1.60 -11.33 3.21
C LYS A 208 -1.09 -10.42 4.33
N PHE A 209 -1.71 -9.27 4.44
CA PHE A 209 -1.34 -8.18 5.33
C PHE A 209 -2.58 -7.63 6.05
N ASN A 210 -2.54 -7.54 7.37
CA ASN A 210 -3.61 -6.93 8.15
C ASN A 210 -3.48 -5.40 8.10
N ILE A 211 -4.55 -4.71 7.69
CA ILE A 211 -4.56 -3.25 7.50
C ILE A 211 -4.56 -2.45 8.81
N PHE A 212 -4.80 -3.07 9.96
CA PHE A 212 -4.82 -2.38 11.27
C PHE A 212 -3.48 -2.39 11.98
N ASP A 213 -2.75 -3.48 11.93
CA ASP A 213 -1.54 -3.69 12.73
C ASP A 213 -0.31 -4.09 11.92
N GLY A 214 -0.49 -4.33 10.62
CA GLY A 214 0.60 -4.72 9.75
C GLY A 214 1.05 -6.17 9.90
N THR A 215 0.28 -7.01 10.62
CA THR A 215 0.59 -8.43 10.77
C THR A 215 0.53 -9.15 9.44
N LEU A 216 1.49 -10.03 9.20
CA LEU A 216 1.60 -10.81 7.98
C LEU A 216 1.06 -12.23 8.17
N SER A 217 0.55 -12.80 7.11
CA SER A 217 0.13 -14.20 7.05
C SER A 217 0.32 -14.77 5.65
N GLU A 218 0.23 -16.10 5.55
CA GLU A 218 0.34 -16.85 4.30
C GLU A 218 1.72 -16.69 3.63
N LEU A 219 2.80 -16.99 4.35
CA LEU A 219 4.14 -17.14 3.76
C LEU A 219 4.16 -18.34 2.83
N LYS A 220 4.58 -18.14 1.58
CA LYS A 220 4.70 -19.20 0.58
C LYS A 220 5.74 -18.88 -0.49
N PRO A 221 6.28 -19.91 -1.16
CA PRO A 221 7.10 -19.74 -2.34
C PRO A 221 6.33 -18.95 -3.41
N THR A 222 6.95 -17.88 -3.88
CA THR A 222 6.38 -16.97 -4.87
C THR A 222 7.32 -16.91 -6.05
N THR A 223 6.81 -17.20 -7.25
CA THR A 223 7.55 -17.09 -8.50
C THR A 223 6.93 -15.99 -9.34
N ILE A 224 7.76 -15.06 -9.78
CA ILE A 224 7.34 -13.87 -10.55
C ILE A 224 8.12 -13.86 -11.84
N THR A 225 7.42 -13.89 -12.98
CA THR A 225 8.01 -13.82 -14.30
C THR A 225 7.86 -12.40 -14.86
N PHE A 226 8.99 -11.82 -15.26
CA PHE A 226 9.08 -10.48 -15.83
C PHE A 226 9.30 -10.59 -17.33
N ALA A 227 8.30 -10.18 -18.10
CA ALA A 227 8.43 -10.02 -19.55
C ALA A 227 9.01 -8.63 -19.88
N GLY A 228 9.67 -8.53 -21.05
CA GLY A 228 10.10 -7.24 -21.58
C GLY A 228 11.48 -6.75 -21.07
N ALA A 229 12.30 -7.64 -20.50
CA ALA A 229 13.68 -7.33 -20.10
C ALA A 229 14.63 -7.00 -21.26
N GLN A 230 14.13 -6.99 -22.50
CA GLN A 230 14.93 -6.78 -23.72
C GLN A 230 15.56 -5.39 -23.82
N THR A 231 14.93 -4.39 -23.20
CA THR A 231 15.43 -3.01 -23.13
C THR A 231 15.34 -2.49 -21.71
N PRO A 232 16.18 -2.99 -20.79
CA PRO A 232 16.14 -2.57 -19.41
C PRO A 232 16.48 -1.10 -19.26
N LEU A 233 15.81 -0.42 -18.32
CA LEU A 233 16.13 0.97 -17.96
C LEU A 233 17.46 1.05 -17.24
N TYR A 234 18.20 2.14 -17.47
CA TYR A 234 19.35 2.48 -16.66
C TYR A 234 18.93 2.94 -15.27
N SER A 235 19.75 2.62 -14.28
CA SER A 235 19.70 3.31 -12.99
C SER A 235 20.23 4.73 -13.13
N ASP A 236 19.78 5.64 -12.26
CA ASP A 236 20.41 6.96 -12.09
C ASP A 236 21.60 6.91 -11.13
N GLU A 237 21.84 5.77 -10.53
CA GLU A 237 22.84 5.54 -9.50
C GLU A 237 24.00 4.70 -10.04
N TYR A 238 25.16 4.92 -9.44
CA TYR A 238 26.37 4.14 -9.69
C TYR A 238 26.65 3.24 -8.50
N LEU A 239 27.01 2.01 -8.76
CA LEU A 239 27.50 1.05 -7.76
C LEU A 239 28.94 0.68 -8.04
N VAL A 240 29.69 0.43 -6.96
CA VAL A 240 31.04 -0.09 -7.07
C VAL A 240 30.98 -1.62 -7.10
N ILE A 241 31.36 -2.21 -8.23
CA ILE A 241 31.41 -3.65 -8.43
C ILE A 241 32.82 -3.98 -8.92
N ASP A 242 33.52 -4.86 -8.21
CA ASP A 242 34.93 -5.21 -8.49
C ASP A 242 35.84 -3.97 -8.59
N GLY A 243 35.62 -2.98 -7.72
CA GLY A 243 36.39 -1.75 -7.69
C GLY A 243 36.08 -0.74 -8.80
N GLN A 244 35.17 -1.05 -9.71
CA GLN A 244 34.72 -0.15 -10.76
C GLN A 244 33.37 0.47 -10.40
N SER A 245 33.24 1.76 -10.62
CA SER A 245 31.97 2.49 -10.46
C SER A 245 31.20 2.44 -11.79
N GLU A 246 30.14 1.65 -11.84
CA GLU A 246 29.36 1.44 -13.05
C GLU A 246 27.88 1.77 -12.84
N ARG A 247 27.23 2.23 -13.89
CA ARG A 247 25.77 2.21 -14.01
C ARG A 247 25.30 0.79 -14.21
N TYR A 248 24.06 0.56 -13.87
CA TYR A 248 23.44 -0.75 -14.08
C TYR A 248 22.08 -0.62 -14.76
N LYS A 249 21.60 -1.71 -15.32
CA LYS A 249 20.30 -1.83 -15.97
C LYS A 249 19.44 -2.80 -15.18
N TYR A 250 18.20 -2.41 -14.91
CA TYR A 250 17.25 -3.28 -14.23
C TYR A 250 16.71 -4.36 -15.16
N LEU A 251 16.89 -5.63 -14.79
CA LEU A 251 16.28 -6.78 -15.44
C LEU A 251 14.90 -7.08 -14.85
N ALA A 252 14.73 -6.82 -13.57
CA ALA A 252 13.48 -7.01 -12.86
C ALA A 252 13.40 -6.06 -11.66
N THR A 253 12.21 -5.56 -11.40
CA THR A 253 11.85 -4.82 -10.20
C THR A 253 10.54 -5.35 -9.68
N THR A 254 10.49 -5.71 -8.39
CA THR A 254 9.26 -6.16 -7.74
C THR A 254 9.16 -5.68 -6.31
N TYR A 255 7.94 -5.68 -5.78
CA TYR A 255 7.63 -5.37 -4.40
C TYR A 255 7.16 -6.63 -3.70
N LEU A 256 7.77 -6.94 -2.55
CA LEU A 256 7.55 -8.16 -1.78
C LEU A 256 7.03 -7.83 -0.39
N LEU A 257 6.04 -8.57 0.05
CA LEU A 257 5.54 -8.47 1.41
C LEU A 257 6.44 -9.32 2.33
N VAL A 258 7.22 -8.65 3.16
CA VAL A 258 8.24 -9.26 4.03
C VAL A 258 8.09 -8.80 5.47
N ASP A 259 8.73 -9.50 6.40
CA ASP A 259 8.86 -9.03 7.78
C ASP A 259 9.58 -7.69 7.86
N GLN A 260 9.55 -7.07 9.05
CA GLN A 260 10.22 -5.77 9.28
C GLN A 260 11.68 -5.82 8.85
N LYS A 261 12.37 -6.92 9.16
CA LYS A 261 13.72 -7.22 8.71
C LYS A 261 13.91 -8.74 8.68
N CYS A 262 14.28 -9.27 7.52
CA CYS A 262 14.48 -10.70 7.33
C CYS A 262 15.54 -10.99 6.27
N THR A 263 15.86 -12.28 6.09
CA THR A 263 16.62 -12.77 4.95
C THR A 263 15.84 -13.89 4.26
N SER A 264 15.98 -14.01 2.95
CA SER A 264 15.40 -15.09 2.16
C SER A 264 16.37 -15.56 1.08
N ASN A 265 16.16 -16.76 0.58
CA ASN A 265 16.87 -17.23 -0.61
C ASN A 265 16.13 -16.72 -1.86
N VAL A 266 16.88 -16.26 -2.83
CA VAL A 266 16.36 -15.75 -4.10
C VAL A 266 16.94 -16.59 -5.22
N SER A 267 16.09 -17.22 -6.02
CA SER A 267 16.47 -17.89 -7.26
C SER A 267 16.08 -17.04 -8.45
N VAL A 268 16.97 -16.90 -9.41
CA VAL A 268 16.75 -16.10 -10.61
C VAL A 268 17.01 -16.97 -11.82
N LYS A 269 16.09 -16.94 -12.79
CA LYS A 269 16.30 -17.52 -14.13
C LYS A 269 16.19 -16.43 -15.17
N ILE A 270 17.10 -16.48 -16.13
CA ILE A 270 17.15 -15.57 -17.26
C ILE A 270 17.00 -16.37 -18.55
N TRP A 271 16.06 -15.96 -19.38
CA TRP A 271 15.68 -16.62 -20.62
C TRP A 271 15.91 -15.72 -21.83
N ASP A 272 16.30 -16.30 -22.93
CA ASP A 272 16.36 -15.62 -24.22
C ASP A 272 14.99 -15.61 -24.94
N ASN A 273 14.93 -14.94 -26.08
CA ASN A 273 13.72 -14.82 -26.90
C ASN A 273 13.36 -16.08 -27.69
N SER A 274 14.23 -17.10 -27.70
CA SER A 274 13.93 -18.41 -28.25
C SER A 274 13.39 -19.40 -27.22
N GLY A 275 13.30 -18.96 -25.94
CA GLY A 275 12.87 -19.78 -24.82
C GLY A 275 14.00 -20.63 -24.22
N PHE A 276 15.26 -20.33 -24.55
CA PHE A 276 16.41 -21.00 -23.96
C PHE A 276 16.81 -20.34 -22.65
N GLU A 277 17.03 -21.14 -21.60
CA GLU A 277 17.49 -20.66 -20.30
C GLU A 277 18.99 -20.33 -20.40
N LEU A 278 19.31 -19.04 -20.26
CA LEU A 278 20.68 -18.55 -20.26
C LEU A 278 21.37 -18.83 -18.94
N HIS A 279 20.71 -18.53 -17.83
CA HIS A 279 21.26 -18.69 -16.48
C HIS A 279 20.20 -19.05 -15.46
N THR A 280 20.61 -19.90 -14.49
CA THR A 280 19.96 -20.06 -13.20
C THR A 280 20.93 -19.65 -12.10
N LEU A 281 20.58 -18.62 -11.33
CA LEU A 281 21.38 -18.02 -10.28
C LEU A 281 20.68 -18.21 -8.93
N ASN A 282 21.43 -18.56 -7.89
CA ASN A 282 20.87 -18.76 -6.56
C ASN A 282 21.64 -17.91 -5.56
N TYR A 283 20.92 -17.02 -4.86
CA TYR A 283 21.45 -16.12 -3.86
C TYR A 283 20.90 -16.53 -2.50
N SER A 284 21.78 -16.82 -1.54
CA SER A 284 21.39 -17.19 -0.18
C SER A 284 21.46 -16.01 0.74
N PHE A 285 20.55 -15.98 1.72
CA PHE A 285 20.52 -14.96 2.78
C PHE A 285 20.42 -13.52 2.25
N VAL A 286 19.68 -13.31 1.16
CA VAL A 286 19.40 -11.96 0.64
C VAL A 286 18.63 -11.17 1.70
N PRO A 287 19.14 -10.00 2.12
CA PRO A 287 18.47 -9.21 3.15
C PRO A 287 17.28 -8.45 2.59
N PHE A 288 16.18 -8.45 3.35
CA PHE A 288 14.99 -7.65 3.06
C PHE A 288 14.57 -6.86 4.28
N GLN A 289 14.00 -5.69 4.04
CA GLN A 289 13.40 -4.85 5.08
C GLN A 289 12.25 -4.05 4.48
N ARG A 290 11.13 -3.95 5.21
CA ARG A 290 10.00 -3.10 4.79
C ARG A 290 10.45 -1.67 4.57
N ASN A 291 9.93 -1.05 3.51
CA ASN A 291 10.26 0.30 3.09
C ASN A 291 11.74 0.50 2.75
N TYR A 292 12.44 -0.59 2.37
CA TYR A 292 13.82 -0.56 1.89
C TYR A 292 13.92 -1.25 0.54
N ARG A 293 14.97 -0.90 -0.19
CA ARG A 293 15.30 -1.47 -1.47
C ARG A 293 16.46 -2.45 -1.30
N THR A 294 16.30 -3.66 -1.84
CA THR A 294 17.37 -4.65 -1.98
C THR A 294 17.76 -4.75 -3.44
N ASN A 295 19.01 -4.50 -3.75
CA ASN A 295 19.58 -4.60 -5.10
C ASN A 295 20.49 -5.82 -5.19
N ILE A 296 20.26 -6.70 -6.16
CA ILE A 296 21.18 -7.77 -6.58
C ILE A 296 21.71 -7.34 -7.94
N ILE A 297 22.95 -6.88 -8.01
CA ILE A 297 23.51 -6.27 -9.20
C ILE A 297 24.91 -6.80 -9.46
N GLY A 298 25.21 -7.10 -10.71
CA GLY A 298 26.52 -7.61 -11.08
C GLY A 298 26.65 -7.93 -12.56
N HIS A 299 27.64 -8.76 -12.88
CA HIS A 299 27.89 -9.30 -14.23
C HIS A 299 27.06 -10.57 -14.44
N LEU A 300 25.75 -10.49 -14.22
CA LEU A 300 24.88 -11.67 -14.14
C LEU A 300 24.71 -12.41 -15.46
N LEU A 301 25.12 -11.81 -16.57
CA LEU A 301 24.97 -12.39 -17.92
C LEU A 301 26.26 -13.09 -18.40
N THR A 302 27.44 -12.55 -18.09
CA THR A 302 28.71 -13.07 -18.60
C THR A 302 29.59 -13.64 -17.50
N ASN A 303 29.48 -13.17 -16.27
CA ASN A 303 30.20 -13.68 -15.11
C ASN A 303 29.34 -13.71 -13.87
N PRO A 304 28.41 -14.65 -13.74
CA PRO A 304 27.38 -14.64 -12.69
C PRO A 304 27.90 -14.77 -11.25
N ASN A 305 29.19 -15.05 -11.06
CA ASN A 305 29.84 -15.07 -9.76
C ASN A 305 30.30 -13.68 -9.30
N LEU A 306 30.25 -12.67 -10.17
CA LEU A 306 30.64 -11.30 -9.90
C LEU A 306 29.40 -10.43 -9.68
N PHE A 307 28.96 -10.32 -8.45
CA PHE A 307 27.80 -9.54 -8.07
C PHE A 307 27.95 -8.92 -6.67
N THR A 308 27.09 -7.98 -6.36
CA THR A 308 26.90 -7.42 -5.02
C THR A 308 25.45 -7.46 -4.62
N ILE A 309 25.18 -7.60 -3.32
CA ILE A 309 23.85 -7.46 -2.73
C ILE A 309 23.91 -6.26 -1.79
N VAL A 310 23.14 -5.23 -2.11
CA VAL A 310 23.10 -3.99 -1.33
C VAL A 310 21.67 -3.74 -0.88
N ILE A 311 21.49 -3.53 0.43
CA ILE A 311 20.27 -2.96 0.97
C ILE A 311 20.48 -1.45 1.09
N GLU A 312 19.70 -0.70 0.36
CA GLU A 312 19.76 0.76 0.39
C GLU A 312 18.90 1.29 1.53
N LYS A 313 19.24 2.52 1.93
CA LYS A 313 18.49 3.25 2.95
C LYS A 313 17.01 3.40 2.57
N LYS A 314 16.22 3.58 3.61
CA LYS A 314 14.80 3.87 3.63
C LYS A 314 14.35 4.76 2.46
N PHE A 315 13.24 4.41 1.82
CA PHE A 315 12.65 5.18 0.71
C PHE A 315 12.27 6.61 1.08
N ASP A 316 11.84 6.81 2.31
CA ASP A 316 11.43 8.12 2.82
C ASP A 316 12.64 8.73 3.51
N GLY A 317 13.34 9.63 2.84
CA GLY A 317 14.57 10.26 3.37
C GLY A 317 14.56 10.43 4.88
N ASP A 318 15.64 10.05 5.53
CA ASP A 318 15.79 10.08 6.99
C ASP A 318 15.50 11.49 7.51
N SER A 319 14.31 11.70 8.05
CA SER A 319 14.11 12.62 9.14
C SER A 319 14.12 11.80 10.42
N GLU A 320 15.31 11.62 11.02
CA GLU A 320 15.39 11.29 12.44
C GLU A 320 14.69 12.35 13.29
#